data_ff3d890b2e1674ceab0b7182f6f6ba02
#
_entry.id   ff3d890b2e1674ceab0b7182f6f6ba02
#
_cell.length_a   1.000
_cell.length_b   1.000
_cell.length_c   1.000
_cell.angle_alpha   90.00
_cell.angle_beta   90.00
_cell.angle_gamma   90.00
#
_symmetry.space_group_name_H-M   'P 1'
#
loop_
_entity.id
_entity.type
_entity.pdbx_description
1 polymer ?
#
loop_
_entity_poly.entity_id
_entity_poly.type
_entity_poly.pdbx_seq_one_letter_code
_entity_poly.pdbx_strand_id
1 'polypeptide(L)'
;MDSKALLAIALSFLLFLAWHFYFGPTQLPPPQQKQAATTTTQPQTMPPPAALPPAPPPAVDLSTQKTWSIADSLFRMKIIAQGAREKSFELLRFKQELKPDSPPMQMIRDTAYLPLDVELLSHKDWDLYMRPFTSDTPTDLKIAPGDPPRSIAFQTEIPGKVRLTKIFTVQADSYAMDLEVQIQNLSPEKLSDQMGLSFYFKPYSESAHQTYNQSRLTFSTNGSNHDLALKDFAKPNATPKPPYDWVAYQDNFFIQAIIPLTQGGYQVVPGVVTDETQHTQITRLVYLTDKFDLDPNGSSSFKLRIYNGPKIVGTLNEAGHNLSAAIDYGWFTFLAKPLLVVLRWFYSFTHNYGIAIILLTIIIKLVFWPLTHKSYTSMQKMKKVQPKIQQIREKYKDDKEKLNQELMQVYKTHKVNPMGGCLPMALQIPVFFALYRMLNSAVELRHQPFALWINDLTAPDRLHLGFSVDLPMIGHLDGLPVLTILMGITMFLQQKMTPSSGDPRQEKIMLIMPVMFTFFFINFPAGLVLYWFVNNLLSIAQQYWINRHARA
;
A
#
# COMPACT_ATOMS: atom_id res chain seq x y z
N MET A 1 -3.37 42.09 -2.45
CA MET A 1 -3.76 40.75 -1.91
C MET A 1 -3.70 40.84 -0.41
N ASP A 2 -4.76 40.51 0.25
CA ASP A 2 -4.71 40.34 1.69
C ASP A 2 -3.62 39.34 2.02
N SER A 3 -2.73 39.67 2.95
CA SER A 3 -1.76 38.73 3.52
C SER A 3 -2.41 37.42 3.93
N LYS A 4 -3.70 37.45 4.23
CA LYS A 4 -4.55 36.31 4.56
C LYS A 4 -4.82 35.36 3.37
N ALA A 5 -4.94 35.85 2.14
CA ALA A 5 -5.12 34.99 0.95
C ALA A 5 -3.81 34.35 0.50
N LEU A 6 -2.68 35.07 0.61
CA LEU A 6 -1.34 34.49 0.44
C LEU A 6 -1.03 33.46 1.54
N LEU A 7 -1.43 33.79 2.77
CA LEU A 7 -1.30 32.88 3.91
C LEU A 7 -2.18 31.63 3.70
N ALA A 8 -3.41 31.77 3.20
CA ALA A 8 -4.30 30.62 2.92
C ALA A 8 -3.78 29.73 1.80
N ILE A 9 -3.21 30.29 0.74
CA ILE A 9 -2.56 29.51 -0.34
C ILE A 9 -1.27 28.88 0.17
N ALA A 10 -0.44 29.62 0.91
CA ALA A 10 0.75 29.08 1.55
C ALA A 10 0.42 28.03 2.61
N LEU A 11 -0.63 28.23 3.41
CA LEU A 11 -1.12 27.25 4.39
C LEU A 11 -1.71 26.00 3.71
N SER A 12 -2.44 26.15 2.61
CA SER A 12 -2.93 25.00 1.82
C SER A 12 -1.78 24.23 1.19
N PHE A 13 -0.74 24.92 0.72
CA PHE A 13 0.47 24.31 0.20
C PHE A 13 1.33 23.70 1.31
N LEU A 14 1.45 24.37 2.46
CA LEU A 14 2.11 23.83 3.66
C LEU A 14 1.34 22.66 4.26
N LEU A 15 0.00 22.69 4.27
CA LEU A 15 -0.85 21.55 4.64
C LEU A 15 -0.67 20.37 3.68
N PHE A 16 -0.52 20.65 2.40
CA PHE A 16 -0.25 19.63 1.39
C PHE A 16 1.18 19.09 1.52
N LEU A 17 2.19 19.94 1.76
CA LEU A 17 3.56 19.53 2.08
C LEU A 17 3.64 18.79 3.42
N ALA A 18 2.93 19.25 4.44
CA ALA A 18 2.84 18.59 5.73
C ALA A 18 2.14 17.23 5.60
N TRP A 19 1.08 17.15 4.79
CA TRP A 19 0.46 15.89 4.44
C TRP A 19 1.46 14.95 3.75
N HIS A 20 2.22 15.44 2.77
CA HIS A 20 3.25 14.65 2.08
C HIS A 20 4.39 14.26 3.03
N PHE A 21 4.74 15.12 4.00
CA PHE A 21 5.80 14.89 4.98
C PHE A 21 5.36 13.94 6.12
N TYR A 22 4.10 14.02 6.56
CA TYR A 22 3.54 13.17 7.62
C TYR A 22 2.92 11.86 7.11
N PHE A 23 2.38 11.86 5.90
CA PHE A 23 1.68 10.74 5.29
C PHE A 23 2.34 10.27 3.99
N GLY A 24 3.34 10.99 3.48
CA GLY A 24 4.21 10.54 2.41
C GLY A 24 5.21 9.49 2.91
N PRO A 25 5.73 8.64 2.03
CA PRO A 25 6.68 7.60 2.37
C PRO A 25 7.95 8.21 2.96
N THR A 26 8.28 7.86 4.18
CA THR A 26 9.50 8.29 4.87
C THR A 26 10.69 7.61 4.20
N GLN A 27 11.55 8.37 3.54
CA GLN A 27 12.83 7.84 3.07
C GLN A 27 13.66 7.41 4.28
N LEU A 28 14.11 6.17 4.28
CA LEU A 28 15.10 5.69 5.25
C LEU A 28 16.41 6.43 4.98
N PRO A 29 17.02 7.08 5.97
CA PRO A 29 18.35 7.64 5.81
C PRO A 29 19.36 6.50 5.56
N PRO A 30 20.40 6.72 4.74
CA PRO A 30 21.45 5.74 4.56
C PRO A 30 22.12 5.43 5.91
N PRO A 31 22.64 4.22 6.13
CA PRO A 31 23.20 3.82 7.41
C PRO A 31 24.39 4.70 7.78
N GLN A 32 24.20 5.58 8.76
CA GLN A 32 25.31 6.32 9.36
C GLN A 32 26.08 5.40 10.30
N GLN A 33 27.36 5.20 10.01
CA GLN A 33 28.31 4.62 10.95
C GLN A 33 28.35 5.46 12.24
N LYS A 34 27.87 4.90 13.33
CA LYS A 34 27.97 5.53 14.65
C LYS A 34 29.40 5.45 15.16
N GLN A 35 30.04 6.60 15.28
CA GLN A 35 31.15 6.77 16.20
C GLN A 35 30.62 6.70 17.65
N ALA A 36 31.25 5.88 18.45
CA ALA A 36 30.95 5.71 19.86
C ALA A 36 31.29 6.98 20.66
N ALA A 37 30.29 7.59 21.27
CA ALA A 37 30.47 8.58 22.32
C ALA A 37 30.03 8.01 23.65
N THR A 38 30.98 7.81 24.53
CA THR A 38 30.81 7.39 25.93
C THR A 38 30.17 8.53 26.73
N THR A 39 28.96 8.33 27.24
CA THR A 39 28.39 9.24 28.25
C THR A 39 27.78 8.40 29.37
N THR A 40 28.37 8.52 30.52
CA THR A 40 27.93 7.92 31.79
C THR A 40 26.66 8.63 32.30
N THR A 41 25.56 7.89 32.47
CA THR A 41 24.35 8.41 33.13
C THR A 41 23.82 7.38 34.17
N GLN A 42 23.47 7.89 35.33
CA GLN A 42 22.97 7.17 36.52
C GLN A 42 21.72 6.34 36.25
N PRO A 43 21.46 5.27 37.04
CA PRO A 43 20.35 4.35 36.81
C PRO A 43 19.04 4.93 37.32
N GLN A 44 18.11 5.26 36.42
CA GLN A 44 16.70 5.36 36.71
C GLN A 44 16.08 3.96 36.57
N THR A 45 15.34 3.52 37.56
CA THR A 45 14.56 2.27 37.58
C THR A 45 13.50 2.32 36.47
N MET A 46 13.77 1.64 35.37
CA MET A 46 12.82 1.43 34.26
C MET A 46 11.80 0.34 34.62
N PRO A 47 10.53 0.46 34.20
CA PRO A 47 9.60 -0.67 34.22
C PRO A 47 10.17 -1.82 33.36
N PRO A 48 9.83 -3.10 33.68
CA PRO A 48 10.42 -4.24 32.98
C PRO A 48 10.22 -4.10 31.47
N PRO A 49 11.29 -4.30 30.65
CA PRO A 49 11.21 -4.21 29.23
C PRO A 49 10.23 -5.27 28.72
N ALA A 50 9.38 -4.88 27.72
CA ALA A 50 8.62 -5.85 26.94
C ALA A 50 9.59 -6.94 26.48
N ALA A 51 9.23 -8.20 26.70
CA ALA A 51 10.10 -9.33 26.40
C ALA A 51 10.63 -9.21 24.96
N LEU A 52 11.94 -9.07 24.84
CA LEU A 52 12.60 -9.08 23.53
C LEU A 52 12.22 -10.40 22.83
N PRO A 53 11.89 -10.36 21.53
CA PRO A 53 11.62 -11.59 20.79
C PRO A 53 12.81 -12.53 20.95
N PRO A 54 12.58 -13.85 21.11
CA PRO A 54 13.66 -14.83 21.21
C PRO A 54 14.65 -14.63 20.05
N ALA A 55 15.93 -14.91 20.27
CA ALA A 55 16.96 -14.77 19.24
C ALA A 55 16.56 -15.56 17.98
N PRO A 56 16.81 -15.04 16.78
CA PRO A 56 16.52 -15.78 15.56
C PRO A 56 17.36 -17.05 15.49
N PRO A 57 16.83 -18.15 14.92
CA PRO A 57 17.61 -19.35 14.68
C PRO A 57 18.76 -19.08 13.72
N PRO A 58 19.87 -19.82 13.81
CA PRO A 58 21.00 -19.68 12.88
C PRO A 58 20.59 -20.02 11.44
N ALA A 59 21.26 -19.37 10.47
CA ALA A 59 21.08 -19.65 9.07
C ALA A 59 21.42 -21.11 8.71
N VAL A 60 20.64 -21.73 7.83
CA VAL A 60 20.75 -23.14 7.47
C VAL A 60 21.02 -23.27 5.96
N ASP A 61 21.91 -24.22 5.59
CA ASP A 61 22.05 -24.63 4.17
C ASP A 61 20.79 -25.41 3.73
N LEU A 62 20.04 -24.82 2.82
CA LEU A 62 18.76 -25.32 2.32
C LEU A 62 18.90 -26.17 1.05
N SER A 63 20.10 -26.32 0.48
CA SER A 63 20.32 -26.91 -0.84
C SER A 63 20.08 -28.42 -0.88
N THR A 64 20.33 -29.14 0.21
CA THR A 64 20.28 -30.62 0.30
C THR A 64 19.03 -31.17 0.97
N GLN A 65 18.07 -30.32 1.36
CA GLN A 65 16.92 -30.70 2.16
C GLN A 65 15.83 -31.39 1.32
N LYS A 66 15.27 -32.50 1.84
CA LYS A 66 14.05 -33.10 1.27
C LYS A 66 12.93 -32.05 1.27
N THR A 67 12.25 -31.90 0.13
CA THR A 67 11.25 -30.86 -0.09
C THR A 67 9.95 -31.48 -0.58
N TRP A 68 8.82 -31.01 -0.07
CA TRP A 68 7.48 -31.28 -0.58
C TRP A 68 6.97 -30.07 -1.35
N SER A 69 6.48 -30.33 -2.57
CA SER A 69 5.86 -29.34 -3.46
C SER A 69 4.35 -29.55 -3.44
N ILE A 70 3.61 -28.50 -3.11
CA ILE A 70 2.16 -28.47 -3.10
C ILE A 70 1.73 -27.36 -4.05
N ALA A 71 0.91 -27.67 -5.05
CA ALA A 71 0.51 -26.71 -6.06
C ALA A 71 -0.96 -26.88 -6.45
N ASP A 72 -1.59 -25.75 -6.75
CA ASP A 72 -2.90 -25.67 -7.38
C ASP A 72 -2.87 -24.71 -8.60
N SER A 73 -4.03 -24.21 -9.01
CA SER A 73 -4.17 -23.24 -10.12
C SER A 73 -3.68 -21.82 -9.78
N LEU A 74 -3.51 -21.49 -8.50
CA LEU A 74 -3.22 -20.14 -7.99
C LEU A 74 -1.79 -20.02 -7.48
N PHE A 75 -1.29 -21.06 -6.81
CA PHE A 75 0.00 -21.00 -6.14
C PHE A 75 0.81 -22.29 -6.26
N ARG A 76 2.10 -22.19 -5.96
CA ARG A 76 3.01 -23.30 -5.67
C ARG A 76 3.74 -23.03 -4.38
N MET A 77 3.65 -23.93 -3.42
CA MET A 77 4.30 -23.86 -2.13
C MET A 77 5.33 -25.00 -2.01
N LYS A 78 6.46 -24.73 -1.35
CA LYS A 78 7.46 -25.74 -1.02
C LYS A 78 7.72 -25.75 0.48
N ILE A 79 7.69 -26.93 1.09
CA ILE A 79 7.98 -27.16 2.51
C ILE A 79 9.22 -28.05 2.58
N ILE A 80 10.20 -27.69 3.42
CA ILE A 80 11.40 -28.49 3.68
C ILE A 80 11.21 -29.42 4.87
N ALA A 81 11.95 -30.54 4.88
CA ALA A 81 11.92 -31.50 5.97
C ALA A 81 12.34 -30.87 7.31
N GLN A 82 13.36 -30.01 7.27
CA GLN A 82 13.90 -29.39 8.47
C GLN A 82 12.94 -28.37 9.06
N GLY A 83 12.43 -28.64 10.23
CA GLY A 83 11.43 -27.82 10.93
C GLY A 83 10.05 -27.82 10.30
N ALA A 84 9.80 -28.57 9.21
CA ALA A 84 8.60 -28.45 8.35
C ALA A 84 8.26 -26.99 8.07
N ARG A 85 9.26 -26.25 7.53
CA ARG A 85 9.21 -24.82 7.26
C ARG A 85 8.87 -24.53 5.80
N GLU A 86 8.23 -23.44 5.56
CA GLU A 86 7.88 -23.00 4.21
C GLU A 86 9.11 -22.36 3.54
N LYS A 87 9.61 -23.00 2.46
CA LYS A 87 10.76 -22.52 1.69
C LYS A 87 10.40 -21.48 0.65
N SER A 88 9.26 -21.67 -0.03
CA SER A 88 8.78 -20.74 -1.06
C SER A 88 7.28 -20.78 -1.19
N PHE A 89 6.69 -19.64 -1.55
CA PHE A 89 5.30 -19.51 -1.95
C PHE A 89 5.22 -18.62 -3.19
N GLU A 90 4.81 -19.18 -4.31
CA GLU A 90 4.76 -18.54 -5.62
C GLU A 90 3.32 -18.30 -6.04
N LEU A 91 2.97 -17.09 -6.47
CA LEU A 91 1.68 -16.76 -7.05
C LEU A 91 1.73 -16.95 -8.57
N LEU A 92 1.10 -18.00 -9.08
CA LEU A 92 1.23 -18.40 -10.50
C LEU A 92 0.55 -17.43 -11.48
N ARG A 93 -0.43 -16.65 -11.01
CA ARG A 93 -1.14 -15.63 -11.82
C ARG A 93 -0.49 -14.26 -11.82
N PHE A 94 0.59 -14.05 -11.06
CA PHE A 94 1.27 -12.78 -10.93
C PHE A 94 2.75 -12.94 -11.23
N LYS A 95 3.33 -12.02 -11.99
CA LYS A 95 4.77 -11.99 -12.29
C LYS A 95 5.52 -11.13 -11.29
N GLN A 96 6.79 -11.47 -11.05
CA GLN A 96 7.67 -10.67 -10.18
C GLN A 96 7.95 -9.30 -10.79
N GLU A 97 8.29 -9.28 -12.09
CA GLU A 97 8.63 -8.09 -12.87
C GLU A 97 7.80 -8.02 -14.16
N LEU A 98 7.89 -6.89 -14.85
CA LEU A 98 7.18 -6.67 -16.12
C LEU A 98 7.76 -7.48 -17.31
N LYS A 99 8.96 -8.03 -17.18
CA LYS A 99 9.63 -8.79 -18.26
C LYS A 99 8.82 -10.04 -18.67
N PRO A 100 8.81 -10.40 -19.97
CA PRO A 100 8.05 -11.58 -20.46
C PRO A 100 8.44 -12.90 -19.79
N ASP A 101 9.73 -13.09 -19.50
CA ASP A 101 10.34 -14.26 -18.88
C ASP A 101 10.43 -14.16 -17.34
N SER A 102 9.81 -13.14 -16.75
CA SER A 102 9.81 -12.96 -15.30
C SER A 102 9.16 -14.15 -14.59
N PRO A 103 9.78 -14.67 -13.52
CA PRO A 103 9.21 -15.74 -12.72
C PRO A 103 7.90 -15.30 -12.03
N PRO A 104 7.12 -16.27 -11.52
CA PRO A 104 5.97 -15.98 -10.67
C PRO A 104 6.36 -15.14 -9.45
N MET A 105 5.41 -14.35 -8.97
CA MET A 105 5.58 -13.51 -7.78
C MET A 105 5.87 -14.37 -6.55
N GLN A 106 7.02 -14.10 -5.92
CA GLN A 106 7.46 -14.78 -4.71
C GLN A 106 6.95 -14.05 -3.47
N MET A 107 6.05 -14.69 -2.72
CA MET A 107 5.59 -14.18 -1.43
C MET A 107 6.61 -14.47 -0.33
N ILE A 108 7.21 -15.66 -0.35
CA ILE A 108 8.31 -16.04 0.52
C ILE A 108 9.56 -16.07 -0.34
N ARG A 109 10.49 -15.18 -0.02
CA ARG A 109 11.74 -15.04 -0.75
C ARG A 109 12.84 -15.85 -0.10
N ASP A 110 13.78 -16.30 -0.93
CA ASP A 110 14.97 -17.03 -0.47
C ASP A 110 15.77 -16.19 0.53
N THR A 111 15.81 -16.64 1.76
CA THR A 111 16.52 -16.03 2.88
C THR A 111 17.11 -17.12 3.76
N ALA A 112 18.10 -16.76 4.55
CA ALA A 112 18.62 -17.65 5.60
C ALA A 112 17.55 -17.99 6.67
N TYR A 113 16.47 -17.23 6.75
CA TYR A 113 15.39 -17.38 7.72
C TYR A 113 14.10 -17.79 7.02
N LEU A 114 13.54 -18.93 7.41
CA LEU A 114 12.30 -19.46 6.85
C LEU A 114 11.15 -19.31 7.84
N PRO A 115 9.93 -18.94 7.36
CA PRO A 115 8.77 -18.84 8.22
C PRO A 115 8.32 -20.20 8.74
N LEU A 116 7.48 -20.13 9.79
CA LEU A 116 6.93 -21.26 10.51
C LEU A 116 7.93 -22.02 11.40
N ASP A 117 8.99 -21.35 11.85
CA ASP A 117 9.85 -21.89 12.91
C ASP A 117 9.08 -22.02 14.21
N VAL A 118 9.06 -23.22 14.79
CA VAL A 118 8.47 -23.51 16.10
C VAL A 118 9.57 -23.67 17.14
N GLU A 119 9.44 -22.93 18.23
CA GLU A 119 10.30 -23.02 19.41
C GLU A 119 9.43 -23.22 20.66
N LEU A 120 9.92 -24.03 21.62
CA LEU A 120 9.43 -24.06 22.99
C LEU A 120 10.35 -23.19 23.85
N LEU A 121 9.81 -22.13 24.46
CA LEU A 121 10.63 -21.08 25.06
C LEU A 121 11.45 -21.53 26.27
N SER A 122 10.94 -22.50 27.02
CA SER A 122 11.65 -23.09 28.17
C SER A 122 12.63 -24.20 27.74
N HIS A 123 12.48 -24.73 26.51
CA HIS A 123 13.26 -25.86 26.00
C HIS A 123 13.85 -25.56 24.63
N LYS A 124 14.55 -24.43 24.52
CA LYS A 124 15.20 -23.99 23.24
C LYS A 124 16.29 -24.95 22.80
N ASP A 125 16.94 -25.63 23.72
CA ASP A 125 17.93 -26.69 23.48
C ASP A 125 17.38 -27.89 22.70
N TRP A 126 16.07 -27.99 22.53
CA TRP A 126 15.47 -29.04 21.72
C TRP A 126 15.58 -28.79 20.21
N ASP A 127 15.95 -27.59 19.80
CA ASP A 127 16.19 -27.17 18.41
C ASP A 127 15.14 -27.67 17.42
N LEU A 128 13.85 -27.53 17.77
CA LEU A 128 12.74 -28.08 16.99
C LEU A 128 12.73 -27.61 15.53
N TYR A 129 13.19 -26.40 15.27
CA TYR A 129 13.29 -25.82 13.93
C TYR A 129 14.39 -26.48 13.07
N MET A 130 15.38 -27.13 13.70
CA MET A 130 16.48 -27.84 13.02
C MET A 130 16.18 -29.33 12.80
N ARG A 131 15.17 -29.87 13.48
CA ARG A 131 14.85 -31.30 13.40
C ARG A 131 14.22 -31.67 12.07
N PRO A 132 14.56 -32.85 11.53
CA PRO A 132 13.87 -33.36 10.36
C PRO A 132 12.44 -33.80 10.74
N PHE A 133 11.47 -33.35 9.95
CA PHE A 133 10.09 -33.83 10.00
C PHE A 133 9.88 -34.83 8.88
N THR A 134 9.03 -35.80 9.14
CA THR A 134 8.58 -36.80 8.17
C THR A 134 7.12 -36.59 7.83
N SER A 135 6.72 -37.01 6.62
CA SER A 135 5.34 -37.00 6.17
C SER A 135 5.13 -38.21 5.26
N ASP A 136 3.96 -38.82 5.36
CA ASP A 136 3.51 -39.89 4.48
C ASP A 136 2.93 -39.35 3.15
N THR A 137 2.78 -38.04 3.04
CA THR A 137 2.30 -37.39 1.81
C THR A 137 3.34 -37.47 0.69
N PRO A 138 2.91 -37.70 -0.57
CA PRO A 138 3.80 -37.62 -1.72
C PRO A 138 4.54 -36.28 -1.79
N THR A 139 5.79 -36.30 -2.26
CA THR A 139 6.63 -35.08 -2.36
C THR A 139 6.17 -34.10 -3.42
N ASP A 140 5.32 -34.50 -4.35
CA ASP A 140 4.68 -33.62 -5.35
C ASP A 140 3.16 -33.83 -5.28
N LEU A 141 2.46 -32.89 -4.64
CA LEU A 141 1.01 -32.91 -4.48
C LEU A 141 0.39 -31.82 -5.34
N LYS A 142 -0.43 -32.21 -6.30
CA LYS A 142 -1.23 -31.32 -7.13
C LYS A 142 -2.69 -31.38 -6.69
N ILE A 143 -3.29 -30.22 -6.51
CA ILE A 143 -4.69 -30.05 -6.11
C ILE A 143 -5.44 -29.51 -7.32
N ALA A 144 -6.42 -30.26 -7.79
CA ALA A 144 -7.25 -29.85 -8.92
C ALA A 144 -8.38 -28.91 -8.47
N PRO A 145 -8.86 -28.02 -9.34
CA PRO A 145 -10.05 -27.21 -9.05
C PRO A 145 -11.24 -28.08 -8.66
N GLY A 146 -11.88 -27.76 -7.53
CA GLY A 146 -13.01 -28.52 -7.00
C GLY A 146 -12.65 -29.74 -6.13
N ASP A 147 -11.36 -30.05 -5.96
CA ASP A 147 -10.94 -31.07 -4.98
C ASP A 147 -11.33 -30.64 -3.55
N PRO A 148 -11.68 -31.63 -2.70
CA PRO A 148 -11.90 -31.35 -1.28
C PRO A 148 -10.61 -30.87 -0.61
N PRO A 149 -10.69 -30.14 0.53
CA PRO A 149 -9.52 -29.73 1.28
C PRO A 149 -8.58 -30.91 1.58
N ARG A 150 -7.29 -30.71 1.40
CA ARG A 150 -6.24 -31.70 1.65
C ARG A 150 -5.42 -31.32 2.87
N SER A 151 -5.29 -32.25 3.83
CA SER A 151 -4.44 -32.08 5.01
C SER A 151 -3.16 -32.86 4.87
N ILE A 152 -2.03 -32.21 5.12
CA ILE A 152 -0.68 -32.76 5.01
C ILE A 152 -0.04 -32.64 6.40
N ALA A 153 0.24 -33.78 7.03
CA ALA A 153 0.87 -33.82 8.36
C ALA A 153 2.38 -34.04 8.24
N PHE A 154 3.12 -33.22 8.97
CA PHE A 154 4.56 -33.34 9.17
C PHE A 154 4.83 -33.57 10.65
N GLN A 155 5.58 -34.61 10.98
CA GLN A 155 5.80 -35.02 12.36
C GLN A 155 7.29 -35.17 12.68
N THR A 156 7.68 -34.74 13.87
CA THR A 156 8.98 -35.04 14.46
C THR A 156 8.78 -35.44 15.92
N GLU A 157 9.74 -36.21 16.44
CA GLU A 157 9.70 -36.68 17.83
C GLU A 157 11.06 -36.58 18.47
N ILE A 158 11.08 -36.15 19.73
CA ILE A 158 12.19 -36.32 20.64
C ILE A 158 11.79 -37.41 21.62
N PRO A 159 12.36 -38.62 21.52
CA PRO A 159 11.96 -39.75 22.37
C PRO A 159 12.00 -39.40 23.85
N GLY A 160 10.93 -39.73 24.56
CA GLY A 160 10.80 -39.46 26.00
C GLY A 160 10.68 -37.98 26.38
N LYS A 161 10.47 -37.06 25.41
CA LYS A 161 10.28 -35.63 25.65
C LYS A 161 9.00 -35.10 25.01
N VAL A 162 9.00 -34.95 23.65
CA VAL A 162 7.90 -34.30 22.95
C VAL A 162 7.73 -34.84 21.54
N ARG A 163 6.47 -34.89 21.10
CA ARG A 163 6.11 -35.05 19.67
C ARG A 163 5.49 -33.77 19.18
N LEU A 164 5.99 -33.26 18.06
CA LEU A 164 5.46 -32.08 17.39
C LEU A 164 4.91 -32.48 16.03
N THR A 165 3.65 -32.12 15.76
CA THR A 165 3.00 -32.34 14.48
C THR A 165 2.51 -31.01 13.92
N LYS A 166 2.87 -30.70 12.66
CA LYS A 166 2.32 -29.58 11.90
C LYS A 166 1.41 -30.13 10.81
N ILE A 167 0.16 -29.68 10.80
CA ILE A 167 -0.84 -30.09 9.83
C ILE A 167 -1.21 -28.88 8.99
N PHE A 168 -0.89 -28.94 7.70
CA PHE A 168 -1.25 -27.94 6.70
C PHE A 168 -2.52 -28.41 5.99
N THR A 169 -3.59 -27.63 6.07
CA THR A 169 -4.82 -27.89 5.32
C THR A 169 -4.95 -26.85 4.23
N VAL A 170 -4.88 -27.28 2.98
CA VAL A 170 -4.99 -26.47 1.78
C VAL A 170 -6.27 -26.78 1.02
N GLN A 171 -6.87 -25.74 0.45
CA GLN A 171 -8.08 -25.84 -0.34
C GLN A 171 -7.80 -25.40 -1.77
N ALA A 172 -8.39 -26.09 -2.75
CA ALA A 172 -8.31 -25.68 -4.14
C ALA A 172 -8.84 -24.25 -4.35
N ASP A 173 -8.21 -23.53 -5.27
CA ASP A 173 -8.59 -22.17 -5.67
C ASP A 173 -8.61 -21.13 -4.53
N SER A 174 -7.81 -21.36 -3.46
CA SER A 174 -7.71 -20.46 -2.31
C SER A 174 -6.25 -20.11 -1.99
N TYR A 175 -5.98 -18.84 -1.72
CA TYR A 175 -4.69 -18.38 -1.20
C TYR A 175 -4.57 -18.56 0.33
N ALA A 176 -5.62 -19.04 0.99
CA ALA A 176 -5.62 -19.33 2.42
C ALA A 176 -5.29 -20.79 2.68
N MET A 177 -4.50 -21.05 3.71
CA MET A 177 -4.24 -22.37 4.26
C MET A 177 -4.37 -22.34 5.78
N ASP A 178 -4.87 -23.41 6.37
CA ASP A 178 -4.92 -23.56 7.83
C ASP A 178 -3.71 -24.36 8.30
N LEU A 179 -3.05 -23.86 9.33
CA LEU A 179 -1.95 -24.51 10.02
C LEU A 179 -2.39 -24.87 11.43
N GLU A 180 -2.31 -26.16 11.76
CA GLU A 180 -2.48 -26.66 13.10
C GLU A 180 -1.13 -27.17 13.62
N VAL A 181 -0.68 -26.67 14.77
CA VAL A 181 0.52 -27.14 15.46
C VAL A 181 0.08 -27.90 16.70
N GLN A 182 0.35 -29.20 16.74
CA GLN A 182 0.03 -30.09 17.86
C GLN A 182 1.31 -30.43 18.61
N ILE A 183 1.28 -30.29 19.94
CA ILE A 183 2.39 -30.60 20.84
C ILE A 183 1.90 -31.67 21.79
N GLN A 184 2.58 -32.82 21.84
CA GLN A 184 2.28 -33.90 22.75
C GLN A 184 3.46 -34.15 23.71
N ASN A 185 3.21 -34.17 25.02
CA ASN A 185 4.20 -34.52 26.04
C ASN A 185 4.43 -36.03 26.07
N LEU A 186 5.63 -36.47 25.73
CA LEU A 186 6.05 -37.89 25.81
C LEU A 186 6.90 -38.18 27.05
N SER A 187 7.14 -37.18 27.90
CA SER A 187 7.89 -37.35 29.15
C SER A 187 7.00 -37.91 30.26
N PRO A 188 7.59 -38.56 31.26
CA PRO A 188 6.86 -38.99 32.47
C PRO A 188 6.52 -37.81 33.39
N GLU A 189 7.05 -36.60 33.12
CA GLU A 189 6.84 -35.40 33.91
C GLU A 189 5.93 -34.43 33.21
N LYS A 190 5.34 -33.50 33.95
CA LYS A 190 4.52 -32.42 33.40
C LYS A 190 5.39 -31.47 32.58
N LEU A 191 4.98 -31.17 31.36
CA LEU A 191 5.61 -30.21 30.49
C LEU A 191 4.89 -28.85 30.60
N SER A 192 5.60 -27.86 31.16
CA SER A 192 5.13 -26.48 31.24
C SER A 192 5.96 -25.61 30.31
N ASP A 193 5.33 -24.99 29.27
CA ASP A 193 6.05 -24.20 28.28
C ASP A 193 5.14 -23.14 27.61
N GLN A 194 5.73 -22.40 26.71
CA GLN A 194 5.09 -21.44 25.81
C GLN A 194 5.65 -21.66 24.43
N MET A 195 4.79 -21.77 23.40
CA MET A 195 5.21 -21.94 22.01
C MET A 195 5.39 -20.58 21.33
N GLY A 196 6.52 -20.42 20.65
CA GLY A 196 6.78 -19.37 19.68
C GLY A 196 6.71 -19.91 18.26
N LEU A 197 5.96 -19.24 17.38
CA LEU A 197 5.94 -19.51 15.93
C LEU A 197 6.41 -18.26 15.20
N SER A 198 7.55 -18.38 14.49
CA SER A 198 8.19 -17.25 13.82
C SER A 198 7.83 -17.16 12.36
N PHE A 199 7.60 -15.92 11.90
CA PHE A 199 7.40 -15.54 10.49
C PHE A 199 8.46 -14.51 10.11
N TYR A 200 8.92 -14.57 8.85
CA TYR A 200 9.96 -13.67 8.32
C TYR A 200 9.51 -13.07 7.01
N PHE A 201 9.60 -11.75 6.90
CA PHE A 201 9.08 -11.00 5.76
C PHE A 201 10.16 -10.10 5.17
N LYS A 202 10.27 -10.12 3.84
CA LYS A 202 11.03 -9.17 3.05
C LYS A 202 10.10 -8.26 2.24
N PRO A 203 10.51 -7.03 1.92
CA PRO A 203 9.75 -6.17 1.01
C PRO A 203 9.48 -6.86 -0.33
N TYR A 204 8.26 -6.77 -0.83
CA TYR A 204 7.86 -7.44 -2.08
C TYR A 204 8.51 -6.82 -3.33
N SER A 205 8.97 -5.58 -3.27
CA SER A 205 9.68 -4.90 -4.35
C SER A 205 11.00 -4.33 -3.84
N GLU A 206 12.07 -4.49 -4.60
CA GLU A 206 13.40 -3.92 -4.31
C GLU A 206 13.69 -2.66 -5.16
N SER A 207 12.81 -2.32 -6.10
CA SER A 207 13.03 -1.24 -7.05
C SER A 207 12.73 0.15 -6.47
N ALA A 208 13.19 1.21 -7.17
CA ALA A 208 12.94 2.62 -6.86
C ALA A 208 11.44 2.99 -6.76
N HIS A 209 10.55 2.11 -7.17
CA HIS A 209 9.10 2.24 -7.06
C HIS A 209 8.57 2.06 -5.62
N GLN A 210 9.44 1.73 -4.66
CA GLN A 210 9.08 1.58 -3.23
C GLN A 210 8.52 2.86 -2.61
N THR A 211 8.78 4.02 -3.20
CA THR A 211 8.30 5.30 -2.65
C THR A 211 6.77 5.33 -2.45
N TYR A 212 6.01 4.70 -3.34
CA TYR A 212 4.54 4.66 -3.28
C TYR A 212 3.95 3.30 -2.91
N ASN A 213 4.78 2.25 -2.86
CA ASN A 213 4.38 0.88 -2.52
C ASN A 213 5.24 0.31 -1.39
N GLN A 214 5.20 0.92 -0.21
CA GLN A 214 5.97 0.48 0.94
C GLN A 214 5.31 -0.69 1.64
N SER A 215 6.12 -1.71 1.93
CA SER A 215 5.70 -2.80 2.80
C SER A 215 5.63 -2.35 4.26
N ARG A 216 4.61 -2.82 4.98
CA ARG A 216 4.34 -2.47 6.38
C ARG A 216 3.74 -3.63 7.14
N LEU A 217 3.93 -3.62 8.44
CA LEU A 217 3.25 -4.52 9.36
C LEU A 217 1.95 -3.86 9.83
N THR A 218 0.84 -4.58 9.72
CA THR A 218 -0.49 -4.08 10.11
C THR A 218 -1.13 -5.05 11.09
N PHE A 219 -1.69 -4.51 12.18
CA PHE A 219 -2.51 -5.22 13.14
C PHE A 219 -3.96 -4.80 12.97
N SER A 220 -4.88 -5.75 12.82
CA SER A 220 -6.32 -5.48 12.84
C SER A 220 -6.92 -5.91 14.18
N THR A 221 -7.60 -4.98 14.84
CA THR A 221 -8.28 -5.21 16.11
C THR A 221 -9.66 -4.58 16.06
N ASN A 222 -10.71 -5.36 16.30
CA ASN A 222 -12.11 -4.89 16.26
C ASN A 222 -12.44 -4.12 14.96
N GLY A 223 -11.95 -4.61 13.83
CA GLY A 223 -12.18 -4.01 12.51
C GLY A 223 -11.38 -2.73 12.23
N SER A 224 -10.48 -2.32 13.12
CA SER A 224 -9.59 -1.16 12.94
C SER A 224 -8.17 -1.60 12.65
N ASN A 225 -7.56 -1.00 11.63
CA ASN A 225 -6.19 -1.30 11.21
C ASN A 225 -5.19 -0.33 11.84
N HIS A 226 -4.10 -0.88 12.36
CA HIS A 226 -2.99 -0.15 12.97
C HIS A 226 -1.69 -0.52 12.26
N ASP A 227 -1.19 0.40 11.44
CA ASP A 227 0.09 0.23 10.75
C ASP A 227 1.25 0.52 11.70
N LEU A 228 2.23 -0.39 11.74
CA LEU A 228 3.43 -0.27 12.54
C LEU A 228 4.65 -0.15 11.63
N ALA A 229 5.38 0.96 11.75
CA ALA A 229 6.61 1.17 11.01
C ALA A 229 7.79 0.48 11.70
N LEU A 230 8.78 0.02 10.92
CA LEU A 230 10.00 -0.65 11.43
C LEU A 230 10.70 0.12 12.57
N LYS A 231 10.78 1.44 12.45
CA LYS A 231 11.38 2.32 13.46
C LYS A 231 10.66 2.32 14.82
N ASP A 232 9.42 1.84 14.82
CA ASP A 232 8.55 1.89 16.00
C ASP A 232 8.50 0.52 16.73
N PHE A 233 9.08 -0.56 16.18
CA PHE A 233 9.05 -1.89 16.77
C PHE A 233 9.63 -1.94 18.19
N ALA A 234 10.66 -1.15 18.45
CA ALA A 234 11.30 -1.09 19.78
C ALA A 234 10.59 -0.18 20.80
N LYS A 235 9.54 0.54 20.38
CA LYS A 235 8.81 1.43 21.29
C LYS A 235 7.92 0.63 22.25
N PRO A 236 7.90 0.96 23.54
CA PRO A 236 6.96 0.36 24.48
C PRO A 236 5.50 0.57 24.02
N ASN A 237 4.69 -0.47 24.10
CA ASN A 237 3.27 -0.44 23.70
C ASN A 237 3.01 -0.06 22.22
N ALA A 238 3.98 -0.23 21.32
CA ALA A 238 3.78 0.05 19.90
C ALA A 238 2.81 -0.93 19.24
N THR A 239 2.76 -2.17 19.72
CA THR A 239 1.81 -3.18 19.24
C THR A 239 0.48 -3.06 19.98
N PRO A 240 -0.66 -3.08 19.27
CA PRO A 240 -1.97 -3.21 19.89
C PRO A 240 -2.05 -4.46 20.76
N LYS A 241 -2.93 -4.46 21.75
CA LYS A 241 -3.19 -5.66 22.56
C LYS A 241 -4.13 -6.62 21.82
N PRO A 242 -3.98 -7.94 21.99
CA PRO A 242 -4.94 -8.92 21.47
C PRO A 242 -6.33 -8.74 22.12
N PRO A 243 -7.43 -9.27 21.56
CA PRO A 243 -7.40 -10.15 20.39
C PRO A 243 -7.24 -9.40 19.07
N TYR A 244 -6.54 -10.03 18.11
CA TYR A 244 -6.41 -9.54 16.75
C TYR A 244 -7.40 -10.25 15.84
N ASP A 245 -8.04 -9.51 14.92
CA ASP A 245 -8.76 -10.11 13.80
C ASP A 245 -7.74 -10.82 12.89
N TRP A 246 -6.62 -10.13 12.62
CA TRP A 246 -5.46 -10.64 11.90
C TRP A 246 -4.24 -9.74 12.10
N VAL A 247 -3.05 -10.28 11.83
CA VAL A 247 -1.79 -9.53 11.74
C VAL A 247 -1.15 -9.82 10.40
N ALA A 248 -0.69 -8.79 9.67
CA ALA A 248 -0.21 -8.99 8.32
C ALA A 248 0.99 -8.12 7.97
N TYR A 249 1.89 -8.68 7.18
CA TYR A 249 2.88 -7.93 6.40
C TYR A 249 2.34 -7.70 5.00
N GLN A 250 2.22 -6.44 4.59
CA GLN A 250 1.54 -6.10 3.35
C GLN A 250 2.15 -4.88 2.66
N ASP A 251 1.98 -4.83 1.34
CA ASP A 251 2.12 -3.61 0.56
C ASP A 251 0.76 -3.17 -0.01
N ASN A 252 0.74 -2.42 -1.11
CA ASN A 252 -0.49 -2.01 -1.73
C ASN A 252 -1.21 -3.16 -2.47
N PHE A 253 -0.46 -4.16 -2.97
CA PHE A 253 -0.94 -5.21 -3.86
C PHE A 253 -1.01 -6.59 -3.24
N PHE A 254 -0.07 -6.91 -2.35
CA PHE A 254 0.07 -8.25 -1.76
C PHE A 254 0.04 -8.20 -0.24
N ILE A 255 -0.35 -9.32 0.35
CA ILE A 255 -0.49 -9.49 1.78
C ILE A 255 -0.12 -10.90 2.21
N GLN A 256 0.65 -11.00 3.30
CA GLN A 256 0.86 -12.21 4.07
C GLN A 256 0.20 -11.99 5.43
N ALA A 257 -0.93 -12.62 5.66
CA ALA A 257 -1.73 -12.45 6.86
C ALA A 257 -1.73 -13.71 7.72
N ILE A 258 -1.71 -13.49 9.03
CA ILE A 258 -1.83 -14.51 10.07
C ILE A 258 -3.11 -14.22 10.82
N ILE A 259 -4.03 -15.17 10.81
CA ILE A 259 -5.35 -15.09 11.41
C ILE A 259 -5.41 -16.12 12.52
N PRO A 260 -5.46 -15.73 13.80
CA PRO A 260 -5.61 -16.67 14.91
C PRO A 260 -6.99 -17.35 14.87
N LEU A 261 -7.02 -18.68 14.88
CA LEU A 261 -8.26 -19.46 14.92
C LEU A 261 -8.52 -20.09 16.30
N THR A 262 -7.45 -20.31 17.08
CA THR A 262 -7.59 -20.81 18.46
C THR A 262 -8.08 -19.70 19.38
N GLN A 263 -9.13 -19.98 20.14
CA GLN A 263 -9.55 -19.12 21.25
C GLN A 263 -8.59 -19.32 22.42
N GLY A 264 -8.02 -18.25 22.92
CA GLY A 264 -7.04 -18.27 24.02
C GLY A 264 -6.18 -17.02 24.00
N GLY A 265 -5.38 -16.84 25.03
CA GLY A 265 -4.41 -15.75 25.07
C GLY A 265 -3.23 -16.05 24.13
N TYR A 266 -2.82 -15.04 23.43
CA TYR A 266 -1.61 -15.05 22.61
C TYR A 266 -1.09 -13.62 22.48
N GLN A 267 0.18 -13.50 22.13
CA GLN A 267 0.81 -12.22 21.81
C GLN A 267 1.50 -12.29 20.46
N VAL A 268 1.60 -11.15 19.80
CA VAL A 268 2.40 -11.05 18.57
C VAL A 268 3.48 -10.02 18.80
N VAL A 269 4.73 -10.44 18.67
CA VAL A 269 5.91 -9.63 18.97
C VAL A 269 6.68 -9.37 17.66
N PRO A 270 6.70 -8.13 17.18
CA PRO A 270 7.49 -7.76 16.01
C PRO A 270 8.97 -7.56 16.38
N GLY A 271 9.84 -7.86 15.43
CA GLY A 271 11.28 -7.66 15.55
C GLY A 271 11.93 -7.46 14.19
N VAL A 272 13.21 -7.17 14.18
CA VAL A 272 14.03 -7.05 12.98
C VAL A 272 15.21 -7.99 13.11
N VAL A 273 15.51 -8.70 12.01
CA VAL A 273 16.70 -9.54 11.87
C VAL A 273 17.50 -9.00 10.69
N THR A 274 18.82 -8.99 10.80
CA THR A 274 19.68 -8.64 9.69
C THR A 274 20.14 -9.92 8.98
N ASP A 275 19.88 -10.00 7.69
CA ASP A 275 20.47 -11.02 6.83
C ASP A 275 21.90 -10.56 6.51
N GLU A 276 22.89 -11.19 7.15
CA GLU A 276 24.29 -10.81 6.99
C GLU A 276 24.82 -11.12 5.59
N THR A 277 24.22 -12.10 4.88
CA THR A 277 24.64 -12.48 3.53
C THR A 277 24.23 -11.47 2.48
N GLN A 278 23.06 -10.84 2.66
CA GLN A 278 22.47 -9.88 1.73
C GLN A 278 22.49 -8.44 2.26
N HIS A 279 22.98 -8.21 3.48
CA HIS A 279 22.97 -6.92 4.18
C HIS A 279 21.58 -6.25 4.21
N THR A 280 20.50 -7.07 4.27
CA THR A 280 19.11 -6.61 4.27
C THR A 280 18.45 -6.83 5.61
N GLN A 281 17.56 -5.91 5.98
CA GLN A 281 16.71 -6.05 7.16
C GLN A 281 15.47 -6.88 6.81
N ILE A 282 15.20 -7.89 7.63
CA ILE A 282 14.04 -8.77 7.54
C ILE A 282 13.12 -8.47 8.71
N THR A 283 11.85 -8.25 8.46
CA THR A 283 10.84 -8.14 9.51
C THR A 283 10.57 -9.53 10.07
N ARG A 284 10.77 -9.73 11.36
CA ARG A 284 10.39 -10.93 12.10
C ARG A 284 9.11 -10.66 12.87
N LEU A 285 8.20 -11.62 12.87
CA LEU A 285 7.00 -11.62 13.69
C LEU A 285 6.94 -12.94 14.45
N VAL A 286 6.84 -12.89 15.77
CA VAL A 286 6.71 -14.09 16.60
C VAL A 286 5.29 -14.12 17.17
N TYR A 287 4.53 -15.16 16.81
CA TYR A 287 3.28 -15.50 17.46
C TYR A 287 3.58 -16.34 18.69
N LEU A 288 3.28 -15.81 19.87
CA LEU A 288 3.50 -16.46 21.16
C LEU A 288 2.15 -16.92 21.73
N THR A 289 2.01 -18.21 22.02
CA THR A 289 0.83 -18.72 22.72
C THR A 289 0.84 -18.29 24.19
N ASP A 290 -0.25 -18.46 24.91
CA ASP A 290 -0.18 -18.49 26.37
C ASP A 290 0.68 -19.67 26.85
N LYS A 291 1.12 -19.59 28.09
CA LYS A 291 1.75 -20.75 28.75
C LYS A 291 0.75 -21.88 28.84
N PHE A 292 1.19 -23.08 28.52
CA PHE A 292 0.41 -24.31 28.62
C PHE A 292 1.11 -25.33 29.47
N ASP A 293 0.30 -26.16 30.09
CA ASP A 293 0.71 -27.26 30.97
C ASP A 293 0.17 -28.55 30.38
N LEU A 294 1.05 -29.50 30.08
CA LEU A 294 0.71 -30.82 29.57
C LEU A 294 1.13 -31.91 30.55
N ASP A 295 0.16 -32.65 31.05
CA ASP A 295 0.43 -33.88 31.83
C ASP A 295 1.12 -34.92 30.94
N PRO A 296 1.70 -35.99 31.49
CA PRO A 296 2.25 -37.11 30.70
C PRO A 296 1.23 -37.63 29.70
N ASN A 297 1.64 -37.76 28.44
CA ASN A 297 0.80 -38.07 27.27
C ASN A 297 -0.28 -37.03 26.92
N GLY A 298 -0.37 -35.92 27.65
CA GLY A 298 -1.25 -34.81 27.31
C GLY A 298 -0.83 -34.09 26.03
N SER A 299 -1.77 -33.44 25.34
CA SER A 299 -1.51 -32.69 24.11
C SER A 299 -2.23 -31.35 24.09
N SER A 300 -1.65 -30.40 23.35
CA SER A 300 -2.27 -29.11 23.05
C SER A 300 -2.20 -28.86 21.54
N SER A 301 -3.17 -28.09 21.01
CA SER A 301 -3.27 -27.78 19.60
C SER A 301 -3.52 -26.28 19.42
N PHE A 302 -2.76 -25.66 18.49
CA PHE A 302 -2.84 -24.25 18.15
C PHE A 302 -3.14 -24.13 16.65
N LYS A 303 -4.20 -23.37 16.30
CA LYS A 303 -4.68 -23.23 14.92
C LYS A 303 -4.57 -21.79 14.45
N LEU A 304 -4.01 -21.63 13.27
CA LEU A 304 -3.86 -20.36 12.57
C LEU A 304 -4.34 -20.56 11.13
N ARG A 305 -4.94 -19.51 10.53
CA ARG A 305 -5.08 -19.40 9.10
C ARG A 305 -4.01 -18.48 8.56
N ILE A 306 -3.34 -18.87 7.50
CA ILE A 306 -2.31 -18.09 6.81
C ILE A 306 -2.85 -17.77 5.43
N TYR A 307 -2.82 -16.50 5.06
CA TYR A 307 -3.17 -16.04 3.73
C TYR A 307 -1.94 -15.46 3.05
N ASN A 308 -1.51 -16.03 1.95
CA ASN A 308 -0.38 -15.56 1.16
C ASN A 308 -0.88 -15.23 -0.25
N GLY A 309 -1.20 -13.96 -0.53
CA GLY A 309 -1.83 -13.68 -1.82
C GLY A 309 -2.04 -12.22 -2.17
N PRO A 310 -2.73 -11.98 -3.30
CA PRO A 310 -3.07 -10.65 -3.77
C PRO A 310 -4.19 -10.03 -2.92
N LYS A 311 -4.20 -8.70 -2.85
CA LYS A 311 -5.27 -7.93 -2.19
C LYS A 311 -6.48 -7.77 -3.11
N ILE A 312 -7.16 -8.87 -3.39
CA ILE A 312 -8.41 -8.91 -4.15
C ILE A 312 -9.56 -9.06 -3.16
N VAL A 313 -10.57 -8.18 -3.24
CA VAL A 313 -11.71 -8.16 -2.28
C VAL A 313 -12.38 -9.52 -2.17
N GLY A 314 -12.59 -10.24 -3.29
CA GLY A 314 -13.23 -11.57 -3.30
C GLY A 314 -12.44 -12.59 -2.47
N THR A 315 -11.16 -12.79 -2.80
CA THR A 315 -10.30 -13.79 -2.14
C THR A 315 -10.02 -13.45 -0.67
N LEU A 316 -9.96 -12.14 -0.32
CA LEU A 316 -9.82 -11.71 1.07
C LEU A 316 -11.10 -11.97 1.89
N ASN A 317 -12.29 -11.81 1.28
CA ASN A 317 -13.55 -12.14 1.94
C ASN A 317 -13.69 -13.66 2.17
N GLU A 318 -13.24 -14.48 1.23
CA GLU A 318 -13.22 -15.95 1.35
C GLU A 318 -12.28 -16.42 2.48
N ALA A 319 -11.16 -15.72 2.70
CA ALA A 319 -10.27 -15.99 3.83
C ALA A 319 -10.94 -15.73 5.19
N GLY A 320 -11.97 -14.87 5.24
CA GLY A 320 -12.76 -14.58 6.42
C GLY A 320 -12.11 -13.54 7.35
N HIS A 321 -12.60 -13.49 8.59
CA HIS A 321 -12.07 -12.64 9.67
C HIS A 321 -11.87 -11.16 9.30
N ASN A 322 -12.75 -10.63 8.43
CA ASN A 322 -12.69 -9.26 7.93
C ASN A 322 -11.33 -8.90 7.26
N LEU A 323 -10.64 -9.88 6.65
CA LEU A 323 -9.34 -9.63 6.02
C LEU A 323 -9.44 -8.63 4.86
N SER A 324 -10.61 -8.47 4.24
CA SER A 324 -10.85 -7.44 3.20
C SER A 324 -10.69 -6.00 3.71
N ALA A 325 -10.71 -5.76 5.02
CA ALA A 325 -10.37 -4.47 5.63
C ALA A 325 -8.89 -4.09 5.41
N ALA A 326 -8.03 -5.02 5.00
CA ALA A 326 -6.65 -4.73 4.58
C ALA A 326 -6.60 -3.81 3.35
N ILE A 327 -7.69 -3.74 2.55
CA ILE A 327 -7.82 -2.78 1.46
C ILE A 327 -8.44 -1.51 2.01
N ASP A 328 -7.60 -0.57 2.40
CA ASP A 328 -8.03 0.70 2.99
C ASP A 328 -7.94 1.85 1.98
N TYR A 329 -9.10 2.37 1.59
CA TYR A 329 -9.22 3.58 0.77
C TYR A 329 -9.34 4.86 1.62
N GLY A 330 -9.23 4.76 2.94
CA GLY A 330 -9.38 5.87 3.88
C GLY A 330 -10.78 6.49 3.85
N TRP A 331 -10.85 7.78 4.10
CA TRP A 331 -12.12 8.55 4.14
C TRP A 331 -12.91 8.50 2.82
N PHE A 332 -12.24 8.23 1.70
CA PHE A 332 -12.84 8.20 0.37
C PHE A 332 -13.37 6.83 -0.04
N THR A 333 -13.43 5.86 0.88
CA THR A 333 -13.92 4.50 0.64
C THR A 333 -15.30 4.48 -0.02
N PHE A 334 -16.21 5.37 0.39
CA PHE A 334 -17.56 5.49 -0.15
C PHE A 334 -17.60 5.86 -1.64
N LEU A 335 -16.53 6.51 -2.14
CA LEU A 335 -16.38 6.89 -3.55
C LEU A 335 -15.46 5.91 -4.29
N ALA A 336 -14.37 5.47 -3.68
CA ALA A 336 -13.38 4.58 -4.29
C ALA A 336 -13.96 3.20 -4.66
N LYS A 337 -14.77 2.58 -3.76
CA LYS A 337 -15.41 1.29 -4.03
C LYS A 337 -16.34 1.30 -5.25
N PRO A 338 -17.31 2.23 -5.39
CA PRO A 338 -18.12 2.34 -6.61
C PRO A 338 -17.29 2.59 -7.87
N LEU A 339 -16.27 3.45 -7.79
CA LEU A 339 -15.39 3.73 -8.94
C LEU A 339 -14.65 2.47 -9.40
N LEU A 340 -14.17 1.64 -8.47
CA LEU A 340 -13.53 0.36 -8.79
C LEU A 340 -14.52 -0.62 -9.47
N VAL A 341 -15.75 -0.69 -9.00
CA VAL A 341 -16.79 -1.53 -9.63
C VAL A 341 -17.05 -1.08 -11.07
N VAL A 342 -17.20 0.21 -11.30
CA VAL A 342 -17.40 0.77 -12.64
C VAL A 342 -16.17 0.55 -13.52
N LEU A 343 -14.96 0.70 -12.96
CA LEU A 343 -13.71 0.45 -13.68
C LEU A 343 -13.61 -1.01 -14.15
N ARG A 344 -13.91 -1.98 -13.28
CA ARG A 344 -13.94 -3.41 -13.62
C ARG A 344 -15.03 -3.73 -14.63
N TRP A 345 -16.18 -3.07 -14.54
CA TRP A 345 -17.25 -3.22 -15.50
C TRP A 345 -16.80 -2.75 -16.90
N PHE A 346 -16.13 -1.60 -17.03
CA PHE A 346 -15.55 -1.19 -18.32
C PHE A 346 -14.48 -2.15 -18.82
N TYR A 347 -13.64 -2.65 -17.92
CA TYR A 347 -12.61 -3.62 -18.29
C TYR A 347 -13.20 -4.91 -18.85
N SER A 348 -14.37 -5.36 -18.39
CA SER A 348 -15.00 -6.60 -18.86
C SER A 348 -15.33 -6.58 -20.37
N PHE A 349 -15.49 -5.40 -21.02
CA PHE A 349 -15.67 -5.32 -22.48
C PHE A 349 -14.44 -4.80 -23.21
N THR A 350 -13.65 -3.93 -22.58
CA THR A 350 -12.51 -3.31 -23.27
C THR A 350 -11.25 -4.16 -23.19
N HIS A 351 -11.17 -5.03 -22.18
CA HIS A 351 -9.97 -5.81 -21.84
C HIS A 351 -8.69 -4.96 -21.71
N ASN A 352 -8.86 -3.65 -21.43
CA ASN A 352 -7.77 -2.70 -21.27
C ASN A 352 -8.11 -1.69 -20.17
N TYR A 353 -7.36 -1.72 -19.06
CA TYR A 353 -7.59 -0.81 -17.93
C TYR A 353 -7.33 0.65 -18.27
N GLY A 354 -6.42 0.97 -19.20
CA GLY A 354 -6.21 2.35 -19.62
C GLY A 354 -7.45 2.93 -20.35
N ILE A 355 -8.07 2.14 -21.23
CA ILE A 355 -9.34 2.50 -21.86
C ILE A 355 -10.46 2.60 -20.82
N ALA A 356 -10.50 1.67 -19.87
CA ALA A 356 -11.48 1.71 -18.77
C ALA A 356 -11.34 2.99 -17.91
N ILE A 357 -10.11 3.46 -17.64
CA ILE A 357 -9.85 4.73 -16.94
C ILE A 357 -10.36 5.92 -17.77
N ILE A 358 -10.15 5.93 -19.09
CA ILE A 358 -10.67 6.98 -19.99
C ILE A 358 -12.20 7.03 -19.93
N LEU A 359 -12.87 5.89 -20.05
CA LEU A 359 -14.34 5.80 -19.99
C LEU A 359 -14.88 6.22 -18.63
N LEU A 360 -14.23 5.79 -17.55
CA LEU A 360 -14.55 6.22 -16.19
C LEU A 360 -14.43 7.74 -16.04
N THR A 361 -13.37 8.33 -16.60
CA THR A 361 -13.16 9.79 -16.60
C THR A 361 -14.26 10.52 -17.34
N ILE A 362 -14.72 10.00 -18.46
CA ILE A 362 -15.84 10.54 -19.24
C ILE A 362 -17.13 10.52 -18.39
N ILE A 363 -17.44 9.40 -17.72
CA ILE A 363 -18.63 9.31 -16.85
C ILE A 363 -18.56 10.33 -15.72
N ILE A 364 -17.43 10.40 -15.01
CA ILE A 364 -17.22 11.37 -13.95
C ILE A 364 -17.47 12.79 -14.49
N LYS A 365 -16.96 13.10 -15.67
CA LYS A 365 -17.12 14.39 -16.31
C LYS A 365 -18.59 14.69 -16.66
N LEU A 366 -19.31 13.69 -17.16
CA LEU A 366 -20.74 13.83 -17.46
C LEU A 366 -21.59 14.07 -16.20
N VAL A 367 -21.32 13.36 -15.12
CA VAL A 367 -22.00 13.56 -13.83
C VAL A 367 -21.80 14.99 -13.32
N PHE A 368 -20.57 15.53 -13.42
CA PHE A 368 -20.27 16.89 -12.98
C PHE A 368 -20.53 17.96 -14.05
N TRP A 369 -20.98 17.60 -15.26
CA TRP A 369 -21.23 18.54 -16.35
C TRP A 369 -22.13 19.72 -15.97
N PRO A 370 -23.30 19.52 -15.34
CA PRO A 370 -24.19 20.65 -15.03
C PRO A 370 -23.54 21.69 -14.11
N LEU A 371 -22.76 21.22 -13.15
CA LEU A 371 -22.10 22.08 -12.17
C LEU A 371 -20.89 22.81 -12.77
N THR A 372 -20.08 22.09 -13.53
CA THR A 372 -18.93 22.69 -14.24
C THR A 372 -19.37 23.67 -15.34
N HIS A 373 -20.50 23.40 -16.01
CA HIS A 373 -21.09 24.31 -16.99
C HIS A 373 -21.49 25.65 -16.34
N LYS A 374 -22.20 25.63 -15.21
CA LYS A 374 -22.55 26.83 -14.45
C LYS A 374 -21.32 27.62 -14.01
N SER A 375 -20.28 26.92 -13.57
CA SER A 375 -19.01 27.52 -13.17
C SER A 375 -18.32 28.23 -14.34
N TYR A 376 -18.13 27.55 -15.47
CA TYR A 376 -17.51 28.16 -16.66
C TYR A 376 -18.33 29.35 -17.21
N THR A 377 -19.65 29.27 -17.18
CA THR A 377 -20.51 30.40 -17.57
C THR A 377 -20.34 31.60 -16.62
N SER A 378 -20.22 31.36 -15.29
CA SER A 378 -19.93 32.41 -14.32
C SER A 378 -18.55 33.06 -14.57
N MET A 379 -17.53 32.23 -14.91
CA MET A 379 -16.20 32.73 -15.27
C MET A 379 -16.22 33.60 -16.54
N GLN A 380 -17.02 33.26 -17.55
CA GLN A 380 -17.20 34.09 -18.74
C GLN A 380 -17.79 35.46 -18.42
N LYS A 381 -18.81 35.51 -17.53
CA LYS A 381 -19.37 36.77 -17.04
C LYS A 381 -18.29 37.60 -16.29
N MET A 382 -17.47 36.94 -15.47
CA MET A 382 -16.36 37.59 -14.76
C MET A 382 -15.37 38.23 -15.74
N LYS A 383 -15.02 37.55 -16.86
CA LYS A 383 -14.14 38.09 -17.89
C LYS A 383 -14.64 39.40 -18.48
N LYS A 384 -15.99 39.53 -18.69
CA LYS A 384 -16.60 40.77 -19.20
C LYS A 384 -16.50 41.94 -18.21
N VAL A 385 -16.44 41.65 -16.91
CA VAL A 385 -16.36 42.67 -15.83
C VAL A 385 -14.90 43.00 -15.44
N GLN A 386 -13.95 42.21 -15.90
CA GLN A 386 -12.52 42.36 -15.58
C GLN A 386 -11.94 43.76 -15.85
N PRO A 387 -12.22 44.45 -16.98
CA PRO A 387 -11.72 45.82 -17.20
C PRO A 387 -12.19 46.80 -16.12
N LYS A 388 -13.46 46.67 -15.69
CA LYS A 388 -14.01 47.51 -14.62
C LYS A 388 -13.37 47.22 -13.26
N ILE A 389 -13.07 45.96 -12.98
CA ILE A 389 -12.34 45.56 -11.78
C ILE A 389 -10.94 46.17 -11.75
N GLN A 390 -10.25 46.19 -12.90
CA GLN A 390 -8.91 46.82 -13.00
C GLN A 390 -8.98 48.31 -12.74
N GLN A 391 -9.93 49.03 -13.35
CA GLN A 391 -10.14 50.46 -13.11
C GLN A 391 -10.38 50.78 -11.64
N ILE A 392 -11.18 50.00 -10.95
CA ILE A 392 -11.46 50.17 -9.51
C ILE A 392 -10.20 49.92 -8.68
N ARG A 393 -9.41 48.91 -9.03
CA ARG A 393 -8.14 48.62 -8.36
C ARG A 393 -7.11 49.73 -8.51
N GLU A 394 -7.03 50.34 -9.67
CA GLU A 394 -6.17 51.47 -9.92
C GLU A 394 -6.65 52.73 -9.16
N LYS A 395 -7.96 52.98 -9.20
CA LYS A 395 -8.56 54.15 -8.57
C LYS A 395 -8.47 54.15 -7.06
N TYR A 396 -8.60 52.99 -6.40
CA TYR A 396 -8.61 52.85 -4.96
C TYR A 396 -7.42 52.06 -4.43
N LYS A 397 -6.25 52.19 -5.10
CA LYS A 397 -5.02 51.45 -4.80
C LYS A 397 -4.56 51.65 -3.35
N ASP A 398 -4.70 52.86 -2.80
CA ASP A 398 -4.25 53.24 -1.49
C ASP A 398 -5.32 53.13 -0.40
N ASP A 399 -6.59 52.88 -0.78
CA ASP A 399 -7.72 52.71 0.13
C ASP A 399 -8.30 51.31 0.01
N LYS A 400 -7.76 50.38 0.81
CA LYS A 400 -8.16 48.95 0.77
C LYS A 400 -9.62 48.70 1.18
N GLU A 401 -10.15 49.51 2.06
CA GLU A 401 -11.52 49.35 2.54
C GLU A 401 -12.50 49.72 1.44
N LYS A 402 -12.33 50.88 0.83
CA LYS A 402 -13.13 51.35 -0.28
C LYS A 402 -12.97 50.47 -1.53
N LEU A 403 -11.75 49.98 -1.78
CA LEU A 403 -11.49 49.01 -2.83
C LEU A 403 -12.35 47.75 -2.67
N ASN A 404 -12.40 47.15 -1.47
CA ASN A 404 -13.18 45.97 -1.20
C ASN A 404 -14.68 46.23 -1.32
N GLN A 405 -15.18 47.35 -0.83
CA GLN A 405 -16.56 47.77 -0.94
C GLN A 405 -17.00 47.88 -2.41
N GLU A 406 -16.23 48.59 -3.21
CA GLU A 406 -16.52 48.81 -4.64
C GLU A 406 -16.41 47.50 -5.45
N LEU A 407 -15.43 46.63 -5.18
CA LEU A 407 -15.34 45.32 -5.79
C LEU A 407 -16.54 44.46 -5.47
N MET A 408 -17.00 44.44 -4.20
CA MET A 408 -18.19 43.70 -3.79
C MET A 408 -19.45 44.23 -4.44
N GLN A 409 -19.55 45.56 -4.63
CA GLN A 409 -20.66 46.20 -5.32
C GLN A 409 -20.71 45.81 -6.81
N VAL A 410 -19.54 45.79 -7.48
CA VAL A 410 -19.43 45.33 -8.87
C VAL A 410 -19.86 43.86 -9.01
N TYR A 411 -19.41 43.00 -8.11
CA TYR A 411 -19.77 41.58 -8.15
C TYR A 411 -21.27 41.37 -7.94
N LYS A 412 -21.90 42.11 -7.01
CA LYS A 412 -23.35 42.09 -6.78
C LYS A 412 -24.12 42.60 -7.99
N THR A 413 -23.72 43.78 -8.53
CA THR A 413 -24.42 44.43 -9.65
C THR A 413 -24.40 43.56 -10.91
N HIS A 414 -23.27 42.94 -11.21
CA HIS A 414 -23.12 42.09 -12.39
C HIS A 414 -23.49 40.61 -12.14
N LYS A 415 -23.96 40.27 -10.94
CA LYS A 415 -24.35 38.90 -10.53
C LYS A 415 -23.25 37.87 -10.86
N VAL A 416 -21.97 38.22 -10.58
CA VAL A 416 -20.82 37.37 -10.79
C VAL A 416 -20.25 36.91 -9.45
N ASN A 417 -19.88 35.62 -9.38
CA ASN A 417 -19.26 35.06 -8.18
C ASN A 417 -17.76 34.82 -8.44
N PRO A 418 -16.85 35.52 -7.74
CA PRO A 418 -15.41 35.31 -7.91
C PRO A 418 -14.97 33.90 -7.50
N MET A 419 -15.71 33.21 -6.62
CA MET A 419 -15.45 31.82 -6.23
C MET A 419 -15.87 30.80 -7.30
N GLY A 420 -16.65 31.22 -8.33
CA GLY A 420 -17.11 30.33 -9.39
C GLY A 420 -15.98 29.62 -10.14
N GLY A 421 -14.81 30.23 -10.26
CA GLY A 421 -13.65 29.69 -10.97
C GLY A 421 -12.95 28.52 -10.25
N CYS A 422 -12.96 28.49 -8.93
CA CYS A 422 -12.30 27.41 -8.18
C CYS A 422 -13.23 26.23 -7.87
N LEU A 423 -14.55 26.38 -8.09
CA LEU A 423 -15.55 25.34 -7.78
C LEU A 423 -15.30 24.00 -8.50
N PRO A 424 -14.95 23.97 -9.81
CA PRO A 424 -14.62 22.71 -10.49
C PRO A 424 -13.43 22.00 -9.85
N MET A 425 -12.38 22.74 -9.48
CA MET A 425 -11.20 22.20 -8.82
C MET A 425 -11.53 21.63 -7.43
N ALA A 426 -12.27 22.39 -6.62
CA ALA A 426 -12.66 21.96 -5.28
C ALA A 426 -13.52 20.67 -5.30
N LEU A 427 -14.40 20.55 -6.30
CA LEU A 427 -15.22 19.35 -6.50
C LEU A 427 -14.40 18.14 -6.94
N GLN A 428 -13.31 18.37 -7.66
CA GLN A 428 -12.46 17.33 -8.21
C GLN A 428 -11.49 16.74 -7.17
N ILE A 429 -11.17 17.46 -6.09
CA ILE A 429 -10.27 17.00 -5.03
C ILE A 429 -10.72 15.66 -4.41
N PRO A 430 -11.97 15.48 -3.96
CA PRO A 430 -12.43 14.20 -3.43
C PRO A 430 -12.35 13.05 -4.45
N VAL A 431 -12.69 13.33 -5.70
CA VAL A 431 -12.61 12.33 -6.79
C VAL A 431 -11.16 11.93 -7.04
N PHE A 432 -10.26 12.90 -7.06
CA PHE A 432 -8.82 12.65 -7.21
C PHE A 432 -8.29 11.73 -6.11
N PHE A 433 -8.56 12.04 -4.84
CA PHE A 433 -8.09 11.20 -3.73
C PHE A 433 -8.71 9.81 -3.75
N ALA A 434 -9.99 9.69 -4.12
CA ALA A 434 -10.65 8.39 -4.26
C ALA A 434 -9.99 7.55 -5.36
N LEU A 435 -9.75 8.14 -6.53
CA LEU A 435 -9.07 7.48 -7.66
C LEU A 435 -7.61 7.14 -7.32
N TYR A 436 -6.88 8.07 -6.70
CA TYR A 436 -5.51 7.82 -6.26
C TYR A 436 -5.43 6.61 -5.33
N ARG A 437 -6.26 6.56 -4.28
CA ARG A 437 -6.30 5.42 -3.36
C ARG A 437 -6.72 4.13 -4.06
N MET A 438 -7.74 4.21 -4.93
CA MET A 438 -8.23 3.05 -5.68
C MET A 438 -7.18 2.49 -6.64
N LEU A 439 -6.59 3.32 -7.50
CA LEU A 439 -5.61 2.89 -8.50
C LEU A 439 -4.31 2.38 -7.86
N ASN A 440 -3.88 2.97 -6.73
CA ASN A 440 -2.71 2.51 -6.00
C ASN A 440 -2.92 1.17 -5.27
N SER A 441 -4.16 0.78 -4.98
CA SER A 441 -4.46 -0.43 -4.22
C SER A 441 -5.05 -1.55 -5.08
N ALA A 442 -5.32 -1.28 -6.36
CA ALA A 442 -5.91 -2.26 -7.26
C ALA A 442 -4.81 -3.15 -7.87
N VAL A 443 -4.60 -4.34 -7.32
CA VAL A 443 -3.63 -5.32 -7.82
C VAL A 443 -3.90 -5.72 -9.26
N GLU A 444 -5.15 -5.61 -9.71
CA GLU A 444 -5.58 -5.91 -11.07
C GLU A 444 -4.95 -5.01 -12.13
N LEU A 445 -4.50 -3.79 -11.74
CA LEU A 445 -3.84 -2.85 -12.64
C LEU A 445 -2.33 -3.10 -12.75
N ARG A 446 -1.77 -3.91 -11.82
CA ARG A 446 -0.33 -4.18 -11.79
C ARG A 446 0.09 -4.95 -13.05
N HIS A 447 1.12 -4.44 -13.72
CA HIS A 447 1.63 -4.98 -14.99
C HIS A 447 0.58 -5.00 -16.11
N GLN A 448 -0.44 -4.14 -16.05
CA GLN A 448 -1.42 -4.01 -17.13
C GLN A 448 -1.01 -2.91 -18.09
N PRO A 449 -0.82 -3.25 -19.39
CA PRO A 449 -0.46 -2.27 -20.40
C PRO A 449 -1.67 -1.40 -20.77
N PHE A 450 -1.37 -0.18 -21.22
CA PHE A 450 -2.37 0.67 -21.87
C PHE A 450 -2.14 0.76 -23.36
N ALA A 451 -1.15 1.56 -23.75
CA ALA A 451 -0.80 1.80 -25.15
C ALA A 451 0.61 2.37 -25.26
N LEU A 452 1.25 2.20 -26.41
CA LEU A 452 2.58 2.71 -26.74
C LEU A 452 3.64 2.23 -25.74
N TRP A 453 4.27 3.15 -25.01
CA TRP A 453 5.30 2.87 -24.00
C TRP A 453 4.74 2.57 -22.60
N ILE A 454 3.44 2.74 -22.36
CA ILE A 454 2.83 2.53 -21.05
C ILE A 454 2.49 1.05 -20.90
N ASN A 455 3.41 0.31 -20.27
CA ASN A 455 3.31 -1.14 -20.06
C ASN A 455 2.80 -1.52 -18.67
N ASP A 456 2.78 -0.57 -17.73
CA ASP A 456 2.26 -0.76 -16.37
C ASP A 456 1.56 0.52 -15.90
N LEU A 457 0.25 0.42 -15.65
CA LEU A 457 -0.55 1.54 -15.17
C LEU A 457 -0.30 1.89 -13.70
N THR A 458 0.34 1.00 -12.94
CA THR A 458 0.68 1.21 -11.53
C THR A 458 2.09 1.76 -11.34
N ALA A 459 2.93 1.70 -12.37
CA ALA A 459 4.27 2.27 -12.38
C ALA A 459 4.25 3.73 -12.89
N PRO A 460 5.29 4.54 -12.58
CA PRO A 460 5.47 5.84 -13.16
C PRO A 460 5.60 5.77 -14.70
N ASP A 461 5.11 6.82 -15.37
CA ASP A 461 5.24 6.98 -16.81
C ASP A 461 6.71 7.14 -17.23
N ARG A 462 7.23 6.18 -18.01
CA ARG A 462 8.63 6.16 -18.48
C ARG A 462 8.73 5.64 -19.90
N LEU A 463 9.13 6.52 -20.81
CA LEU A 463 9.61 6.12 -22.15
C LEU A 463 11.11 5.89 -22.05
N HIS A 464 11.53 4.63 -22.05
CA HIS A 464 12.94 4.25 -21.94
C HIS A 464 13.68 4.55 -23.25
N LEU A 465 14.61 5.49 -23.20
CA LEU A 465 15.45 5.92 -24.32
C LEU A 465 16.93 5.56 -24.12
N GLY A 466 17.23 4.69 -23.13
CA GLY A 466 18.59 4.25 -22.83
C GLY A 466 19.42 5.22 -21.98
N PHE A 467 18.80 6.25 -21.41
CA PHE A 467 19.46 7.14 -20.43
C PHE A 467 18.80 7.05 -19.07
N SER A 468 19.59 7.31 -18.04
CA SER A 468 19.12 7.49 -16.67
C SER A 468 19.77 8.71 -16.04
N VAL A 469 19.02 9.48 -15.26
CA VAL A 469 19.49 10.71 -14.60
C VAL A 469 18.97 10.74 -13.18
N ASP A 470 19.86 11.04 -12.23
CA ASP A 470 19.49 11.31 -10.86
C ASP A 470 19.22 12.81 -10.67
N LEU A 471 17.97 13.16 -10.42
CA LEU A 471 17.55 14.54 -10.21
C LEU A 471 17.34 14.82 -8.72
N PRO A 472 17.85 15.93 -8.20
CA PRO A 472 17.54 16.37 -6.84
C PRO A 472 16.03 16.46 -6.64
N MET A 473 15.49 15.96 -5.52
CA MET A 473 14.07 15.93 -5.15
C MET A 473 13.17 14.98 -5.95
N ILE A 474 13.54 14.54 -7.15
CA ILE A 474 12.76 13.61 -7.98
C ILE A 474 13.29 12.18 -7.80
N GLY A 475 14.58 12.03 -7.54
CA GLY A 475 15.27 10.75 -7.47
C GLY A 475 15.69 10.23 -8.84
N HIS A 476 15.81 8.93 -8.96
CA HIS A 476 16.25 8.25 -10.18
C HIS A 476 15.18 8.29 -11.27
N LEU A 477 15.56 8.82 -12.44
CA LEU A 477 14.71 8.92 -13.63
C LEU A 477 15.34 8.07 -14.75
N ASP A 478 14.76 6.93 -15.04
CA ASP A 478 15.23 5.92 -16.00
C ASP A 478 14.56 6.01 -17.39
N GLY A 479 13.92 7.14 -17.68
CA GLY A 479 13.26 7.40 -18.95
C GLY A 479 12.49 8.73 -18.98
N LEU A 480 11.97 9.10 -20.13
CA LEU A 480 11.22 10.33 -20.31
C LEU A 480 9.76 10.19 -19.84
N PRO A 481 9.25 11.03 -18.92
CA PRO A 481 7.86 10.99 -18.46
C PRO A 481 6.91 11.70 -19.44
N VAL A 482 6.71 11.10 -20.62
CA VAL A 482 6.02 11.75 -21.75
C VAL A 482 4.57 12.08 -21.44
N LEU A 483 3.81 11.13 -20.87
CA LEU A 483 2.40 11.35 -20.50
C LEU A 483 2.28 12.44 -19.43
N THR A 484 3.20 12.49 -18.47
CA THR A 484 3.25 13.50 -17.42
C THR A 484 3.54 14.89 -17.98
N ILE A 485 4.44 14.98 -18.97
CA ILE A 485 4.71 16.24 -19.70
C ILE A 485 3.47 16.69 -20.47
N LEU A 486 2.81 15.79 -21.21
CA LEU A 486 1.57 16.08 -21.92
C LEU A 486 0.46 16.53 -20.98
N MET A 487 0.34 15.92 -19.80
CA MET A 487 -0.57 16.36 -18.74
C MET A 487 -0.26 17.81 -18.32
N GLY A 488 1.00 18.14 -18.07
CA GLY A 488 1.43 19.49 -17.71
C GLY A 488 1.11 20.52 -18.80
N ILE A 489 1.35 20.19 -20.06
CA ILE A 489 0.99 21.05 -21.21
C ILE A 489 -0.52 21.29 -21.25
N THR A 490 -1.34 20.25 -21.09
CA THR A 490 -2.81 20.40 -21.07
C THR A 490 -3.30 21.21 -19.88
N MET A 491 -2.69 21.05 -18.70
CA MET A 491 -2.96 21.91 -17.52
C MET A 491 -2.65 23.37 -17.82
N PHE A 492 -1.50 23.65 -18.43
CA PHE A 492 -1.10 25.01 -18.80
C PHE A 492 -2.06 25.64 -19.81
N LEU A 493 -2.47 24.87 -20.84
CA LEU A 493 -3.45 25.32 -21.83
C LEU A 493 -4.81 25.61 -21.18
N GLN A 494 -5.29 24.72 -20.32
CA GLN A 494 -6.54 24.92 -19.55
C GLN A 494 -6.45 26.18 -18.68
N GLN A 495 -5.32 26.39 -18.02
CA GLN A 495 -5.08 27.57 -17.18
C GLN A 495 -5.13 28.88 -17.99
N LYS A 496 -4.52 28.92 -19.19
CA LYS A 496 -4.61 30.07 -20.08
C LYS A 496 -6.03 30.38 -20.59
N MET A 497 -6.87 29.34 -20.72
CA MET A 497 -8.28 29.52 -21.10
C MET A 497 -9.16 30.04 -19.95
N THR A 498 -8.70 29.85 -18.72
CA THR A 498 -9.41 30.29 -17.52
C THR A 498 -9.20 31.79 -17.29
N PRO A 499 -10.26 32.60 -17.16
CA PRO A 499 -10.14 34.03 -16.92
C PRO A 499 -9.38 34.32 -15.62
N SER A 500 -8.45 35.27 -15.65
CA SER A 500 -7.71 35.69 -14.47
C SER A 500 -8.61 36.51 -13.52
N SER A 501 -8.28 36.50 -12.22
CA SER A 501 -8.95 37.32 -11.21
C SER A 501 -8.60 38.80 -11.29
N GLY A 502 -7.80 39.20 -12.28
CA GLY A 502 -7.33 40.57 -12.49
C GLY A 502 -6.20 41.02 -11.56
N ASP A 503 -5.63 40.13 -10.74
CA ASP A 503 -4.44 40.38 -9.95
C ASP A 503 -3.21 39.79 -10.63
N PRO A 504 -2.24 40.63 -11.10
CA PRO A 504 -1.06 40.15 -11.82
C PRO A 504 -0.18 39.17 -11.02
N ARG A 505 -0.19 39.29 -9.69
CA ARG A 505 0.57 38.38 -8.80
C ARG A 505 -0.08 37.01 -8.76
N GLN A 506 -1.40 36.97 -8.61
CA GLN A 506 -2.17 35.73 -8.61
C GLN A 506 -2.08 35.02 -9.97
N GLU A 507 -2.11 35.78 -11.07
CA GLU A 507 -1.97 35.24 -12.42
C GLU A 507 -0.60 34.54 -12.61
N LYS A 508 0.50 35.16 -12.17
CA LYS A 508 1.84 34.54 -12.22
C LYS A 508 1.90 33.23 -11.42
N ILE A 509 1.35 33.22 -10.19
CA ILE A 509 1.30 32.00 -9.37
C ILE A 509 0.51 30.90 -10.08
N MET A 510 -0.64 31.23 -10.64
CA MET A 510 -1.48 30.29 -11.37
C MET A 510 -0.82 29.73 -12.62
N LEU A 511 0.05 30.48 -13.30
CA LEU A 511 0.81 30.02 -14.47
C LEU A 511 1.99 29.11 -14.10
N ILE A 512 2.56 29.26 -12.91
CA ILE A 512 3.66 28.41 -12.41
C ILE A 512 3.11 27.07 -11.89
N MET A 513 1.86 27.04 -11.41
CA MET A 513 1.25 25.86 -10.80
C MET A 513 1.29 24.60 -11.69
N PRO A 514 0.95 24.64 -12.99
CA PRO A 514 1.07 23.47 -13.88
C PRO A 514 2.48 22.89 -13.95
N VAL A 515 3.50 23.73 -13.94
CA VAL A 515 4.90 23.29 -13.95
C VAL A 515 5.21 22.55 -12.64
N MET A 516 4.85 23.14 -11.51
CA MET A 516 5.02 22.53 -10.19
C MET A 516 4.30 21.16 -10.10
N PHE A 517 3.04 21.09 -10.56
CA PHE A 517 2.28 19.85 -10.58
C PHE A 517 2.93 18.79 -11.49
N THR A 518 3.47 19.18 -12.64
CA THR A 518 4.18 18.24 -13.52
C THR A 518 5.37 17.60 -12.80
N PHE A 519 6.19 18.39 -12.11
CA PHE A 519 7.29 17.86 -11.29
C PHE A 519 6.80 16.92 -10.19
N PHE A 520 5.72 17.27 -9.52
CA PHE A 520 5.14 16.47 -8.47
C PHE A 520 4.62 15.12 -8.99
N PHE A 521 3.99 15.10 -10.17
CA PHE A 521 3.39 13.91 -10.75
C PHE A 521 4.37 12.99 -11.50
N ILE A 522 5.65 13.37 -11.64
CA ILE A 522 6.65 12.57 -12.38
C ILE A 522 6.75 11.13 -11.87
N ASN A 523 6.61 10.92 -10.57
CA ASN A 523 6.73 9.60 -9.94
C ASN A 523 5.38 8.96 -9.61
N PHE A 524 4.27 9.56 -10.04
CA PHE A 524 2.95 8.97 -9.80
C PHE A 524 2.63 7.86 -10.82
N PRO A 525 1.75 6.90 -10.46
CA PRO A 525 1.31 5.85 -11.37
C PRO A 525 0.73 6.41 -12.67
N ALA A 526 1.13 5.80 -13.80
CA ALA A 526 0.71 6.24 -15.13
C ALA A 526 -0.82 6.25 -15.31
N GLY A 527 -1.55 5.34 -14.66
CA GLY A 527 -3.02 5.32 -14.67
C GLY A 527 -3.65 6.57 -14.06
N LEU A 528 -3.05 7.13 -13.00
CA LEU A 528 -3.52 8.39 -12.40
C LEU A 528 -3.19 9.60 -13.27
N VAL A 529 -1.99 9.61 -13.85
CA VAL A 529 -1.58 10.66 -14.81
C VAL A 529 -2.47 10.64 -16.05
N LEU A 530 -2.83 9.45 -16.54
CA LEU A 530 -3.76 9.26 -17.65
C LEU A 530 -5.15 9.84 -17.33
N TYR A 531 -5.69 9.52 -16.15
CA TYR A 531 -6.94 10.13 -15.69
C TYR A 531 -6.87 11.67 -15.74
N TRP A 532 -5.80 12.25 -15.18
CA TRP A 532 -5.65 13.71 -15.13
C TRP A 532 -5.50 14.33 -16.53
N PHE A 533 -4.70 13.71 -17.39
CA PHE A 533 -4.52 14.13 -18.76
C PHE A 533 -5.86 14.17 -19.54
N VAL A 534 -6.63 13.08 -19.49
CA VAL A 534 -7.94 12.98 -20.15
C VAL A 534 -8.94 13.98 -19.57
N ASN A 535 -8.96 14.13 -18.24
CA ASN A 535 -9.82 15.11 -17.58
C ASN A 535 -9.52 16.55 -18.00
N ASN A 536 -8.23 16.90 -18.20
CA ASN A 536 -7.83 18.21 -18.72
C ASN A 536 -8.29 18.40 -20.16
N LEU A 537 -8.10 17.40 -21.04
CA LEU A 537 -8.57 17.45 -22.42
C LEU A 537 -10.09 17.68 -22.50
N LEU A 538 -10.86 16.93 -21.71
CA LEU A 538 -12.31 17.08 -21.65
C LEU A 538 -12.72 18.45 -21.09
N SER A 539 -11.96 18.99 -20.13
CA SER A 539 -12.18 20.34 -19.59
C SER A 539 -11.93 21.43 -20.63
N ILE A 540 -10.84 21.30 -21.40
CA ILE A 540 -10.50 22.20 -22.51
C ILE A 540 -11.61 22.17 -23.56
N ALA A 541 -12.05 20.97 -23.96
CA ALA A 541 -13.12 20.79 -24.93
C ALA A 541 -14.44 21.43 -24.44
N GLN A 542 -14.84 21.19 -23.18
CA GLN A 542 -16.03 21.78 -22.56
C GLN A 542 -15.93 23.32 -22.51
N GLN A 543 -14.77 23.85 -22.09
CA GLN A 543 -14.54 25.28 -21.99
C GLN A 543 -14.53 25.96 -23.36
N TYR A 544 -13.94 25.31 -24.35
CA TYR A 544 -13.95 25.79 -25.75
C TYR A 544 -15.38 25.86 -26.29
N TRP A 545 -16.18 24.82 -26.08
CA TRP A 545 -17.58 24.77 -26.51
C TRP A 545 -18.40 25.89 -25.88
N ILE A 546 -18.29 26.10 -24.56
CA ILE A 546 -18.98 27.18 -23.84
C ILE A 546 -18.52 28.56 -24.34
N ASN A 547 -17.22 28.75 -24.56
CA ASN A 547 -16.68 30.01 -25.05
C ASN A 547 -17.21 30.37 -26.45
N ARG A 548 -17.40 29.38 -27.33
CA ARG A 548 -17.95 29.57 -28.68
C ARG A 548 -19.42 29.98 -28.63
N HIS A 549 -20.24 29.31 -27.80
CA HIS A 549 -21.69 29.60 -27.69
C HIS A 549 -21.98 30.87 -26.87
N ALA A 550 -21.07 31.33 -26.04
CA ALA A 550 -21.22 32.61 -25.33
C ALA A 550 -20.85 33.83 -26.19
N ARG A 551 -20.26 33.63 -27.37
CA ARG A 551 -19.93 34.68 -28.36
C ARG A 551 -21.00 34.82 -29.44
N ALA A 552 -21.78 33.77 -29.69
CA ALA A 552 -22.98 33.80 -30.54
C ALA A 552 -24.18 34.32 -29.68
#